data_6c0df28e046b259dd8ebff353f86ad30
#
_entry.id   6c0df28e046b259dd8ebff353f86ad30
#
_cell.length_a   1.000
_cell.length_b   1.000
_cell.length_c   1.000
_cell.angle_alpha   90.00
_cell.angle_beta   90.00
_cell.angle_gamma   90.00
#
_symmetry.space_group_name_H-M   'P 1'
#
loop_
_entity.id
_entity.type
_entity.pdbx_description
1 polymer ?
#
loop_
_entity_poly.entity_id
_entity_poly.type
_entity_poly.pdbx_seq_one_letter_code
_entity_poly.pdbx_strand_id
1 'polypeptide(L)'
;VFRRRQRQMCIRDSAKRLTAAVADWTGGEITCQVAVSMLEEELGYKVKRVVFPSGTGLWEAIAAGEIDFACESWPSYAEADTVMMKGPLIYDGQTMFNYEGDGSVKLLGTSGIIGLSDYYIPRYAAESLGIKSWKDLNKHKDKFATIESGSKGRLIACPVAGWNCHDQKRLDLLGIDFQADELGTEAAAIAEAVAAYERKEPFLLYLWEPHWFFGAYDMVGVKLPAHKTCDSFTEANNWKDCGTAAWPATGWAKDYTFNYGNPDTFAKPEHAKAAEFFTKMKFDNADQAVMLVEVKQKNRDLKEVVKEWKDNNPDKWKS
;
A
#
# COMPACT_ATOMS: atom_id res chain seq x y z
N VAL A 1 -21.94 14.02 -44.21
CA VAL A 1 -21.31 12.72 -43.82
C VAL A 1 -19.98 12.93 -43.10
N PHE A 2 -19.12 13.84 -43.58
CA PHE A 2 -17.80 14.11 -42.97
C PHE A 2 -17.93 14.71 -41.57
N ARG A 3 -18.86 15.64 -41.32
CA ARG A 3 -19.04 16.25 -39.98
C ARG A 3 -19.60 15.26 -38.95
N ARG A 4 -20.39 14.26 -39.33
CA ARG A 4 -20.89 13.20 -38.44
C ARG A 4 -19.79 12.21 -38.07
N ARG A 5 -18.89 11.85 -38.99
CA ARG A 5 -17.74 10.97 -38.69
C ARG A 5 -16.71 11.65 -37.78
N GLN A 6 -16.42 12.95 -37.99
CA GLN A 6 -15.53 13.70 -37.08
C GLN A 6 -16.10 13.85 -35.68
N ARG A 7 -17.42 14.11 -35.52
CA ARG A 7 -18.07 14.15 -34.20
C ARG A 7 -18.06 12.78 -33.51
N GLN A 8 -18.29 11.69 -34.24
CA GLN A 8 -18.18 10.33 -33.67
C GLN A 8 -16.74 9.95 -33.30
N MET A 9 -15.74 10.40 -34.06
CA MET A 9 -14.32 10.18 -33.73
C MET A 9 -13.88 10.99 -32.51
N CYS A 10 -14.30 12.25 -32.40
CA CYS A 10 -14.01 13.08 -31.20
C CYS A 10 -14.74 12.57 -29.94
N ILE A 11 -15.97 12.07 -30.07
CA ILE A 11 -16.71 11.49 -28.93
C ILE A 11 -16.10 10.16 -28.51
N ARG A 12 -15.65 9.32 -29.46
CA ARG A 12 -14.91 8.08 -29.12
C ARG A 12 -13.58 8.32 -28.45
N ASP A 13 -12.85 9.37 -28.81
CA ASP A 13 -11.52 9.67 -28.25
C ASP A 13 -11.62 10.35 -26.86
N SER A 14 -12.73 11.02 -26.55
CA SER A 14 -12.99 11.57 -25.21
C SER A 14 -13.56 10.52 -24.24
N ALA A 15 -14.29 9.52 -24.73
CA ALA A 15 -14.97 8.50 -23.93
C ALA A 15 -14.02 7.46 -23.29
N LYS A 16 -12.78 7.33 -23.78
CA LYS A 16 -11.78 6.37 -23.28
C LYS A 16 -10.61 7.06 -22.59
N ARG A 17 -10.88 8.05 -21.77
CA ARG A 17 -9.86 8.71 -20.94
C ARG A 17 -10.13 8.43 -19.49
N LEU A 18 -9.07 8.11 -18.74
CA LEU A 18 -9.09 7.94 -17.29
C LEU A 18 -7.90 8.67 -16.68
N THR A 19 -8.06 9.09 -15.44
CA THR A 19 -7.00 9.63 -14.61
C THR A 19 -6.70 8.64 -13.48
N ALA A 20 -5.48 8.10 -13.45
CA ALA A 20 -4.99 7.21 -12.41
C ALA A 20 -4.16 7.96 -11.38
N ALA A 21 -4.42 7.76 -10.11
CA ALA A 21 -3.46 8.09 -9.07
C ALA A 21 -2.34 7.05 -9.05
N VAL A 22 -1.11 7.51 -9.14
CA VAL A 22 0.07 6.68 -8.98
C VAL A 22 0.47 6.73 -7.51
N ALA A 23 0.62 5.56 -6.91
CA ALA A 23 0.98 5.41 -5.52
C ALA A 23 2.35 6.04 -5.20
N ASP A 24 2.52 6.46 -3.96
CA ASP A 24 3.74 7.06 -3.42
C ASP A 24 4.69 6.02 -2.77
N TRP A 25 4.46 4.73 -3.03
CA TRP A 25 5.38 3.63 -2.73
C TRP A 25 5.55 2.72 -3.95
N THR A 26 6.71 2.08 -4.01
CA THR A 26 7.14 1.35 -5.22
C THR A 26 6.25 0.18 -5.60
N GLY A 27 5.78 -0.61 -4.63
CA GLY A 27 4.89 -1.74 -4.91
C GLY A 27 3.58 -1.30 -5.56
N GLY A 28 2.93 -0.30 -4.99
CA GLY A 28 1.71 0.26 -5.53
C GLY A 28 1.90 0.96 -6.89
N GLU A 29 3.06 1.61 -7.10
CA GLU A 29 3.41 2.16 -8.42
C GLU A 29 3.49 1.05 -9.48
N ILE A 30 4.13 -0.08 -9.16
CA ILE A 30 4.21 -1.26 -10.04
C ILE A 30 2.81 -1.81 -10.34
N THR A 31 2.00 -2.05 -9.32
CA THR A 31 0.63 -2.57 -9.47
C THR A 31 -0.21 -1.66 -10.36
N CYS A 32 -0.11 -0.35 -10.14
CA CYS A 32 -0.83 0.62 -10.95
C CYS A 32 -0.30 0.68 -12.38
N GLN A 33 1.00 0.57 -12.61
CA GLN A 33 1.57 0.51 -13.96
C GLN A 33 1.12 -0.74 -14.71
N VAL A 34 1.00 -1.89 -14.05
CA VAL A 34 0.41 -3.11 -14.63
C VAL A 34 -1.02 -2.83 -15.08
N ALA A 35 -1.88 -2.31 -14.19
CA ALA A 35 -3.26 -1.99 -14.52
C ALA A 35 -3.36 -0.98 -15.67
N VAL A 36 -2.58 0.10 -15.63
CA VAL A 36 -2.59 1.15 -16.65
C VAL A 36 -2.14 0.61 -18.00
N SER A 37 -1.09 -0.22 -18.04
CA SER A 37 -0.61 -0.80 -19.31
C SER A 37 -1.67 -1.67 -19.98
N MET A 38 -2.47 -2.41 -19.19
CA MET A 38 -3.58 -3.20 -19.71
C MET A 38 -4.70 -2.31 -20.26
N LEU A 39 -5.08 -1.26 -19.53
CA LEU A 39 -6.09 -0.32 -19.97
C LEU A 39 -5.69 0.37 -21.28
N GLU A 40 -4.42 0.77 -21.41
CA GLU A 40 -3.93 1.47 -22.60
C GLU A 40 -3.77 0.54 -23.81
N GLU A 41 -3.06 -0.57 -23.63
CA GLU A 41 -2.65 -1.44 -24.75
C GLU A 41 -3.77 -2.38 -25.20
N GLU A 42 -4.57 -2.91 -24.29
CA GLU A 42 -5.61 -3.91 -24.61
C GLU A 42 -7.01 -3.30 -24.78
N LEU A 43 -7.32 -2.29 -23.98
CA LEU A 43 -8.65 -1.68 -24.00
C LEU A 43 -8.70 -0.33 -24.73
N GLY A 44 -7.52 0.21 -25.12
CA GLY A 44 -7.39 1.43 -25.92
C GLY A 44 -7.75 2.70 -25.16
N TYR A 45 -7.52 2.73 -23.83
CA TYR A 45 -7.67 3.93 -23.01
C TYR A 45 -6.47 4.85 -23.20
N LYS A 46 -6.67 6.14 -22.89
CA LYS A 46 -5.60 7.10 -22.62
C LYS A 46 -5.64 7.41 -21.13
N VAL A 47 -4.64 6.95 -20.39
CA VAL A 47 -4.60 7.13 -18.94
C VAL A 47 -3.63 8.22 -18.57
N LYS A 48 -4.17 9.31 -17.98
CA LYS A 48 -3.35 10.33 -17.33
C LYS A 48 -2.88 9.79 -15.98
N ARG A 49 -1.58 9.79 -15.75
CA ARG A 49 -0.98 9.41 -14.47
C ARG A 49 -0.71 10.65 -13.64
N VAL A 50 -1.17 10.65 -12.40
CA VAL A 50 -0.94 11.71 -11.43
C VAL A 50 -0.30 11.09 -10.20
N VAL A 51 0.90 11.53 -9.84
CA VAL A 51 1.49 11.15 -8.56
C VAL A 51 0.67 11.82 -7.48
N PHE A 52 0.04 11.02 -6.63
CA PHE A 52 -0.83 11.49 -5.58
C PHE A 52 -0.49 10.77 -4.27
N PRO A 53 -0.21 11.51 -3.19
CA PRO A 53 0.06 10.90 -1.89
C PRO A 53 -1.12 10.06 -1.44
N SER A 54 -0.83 8.86 -0.92
CA SER A 54 -1.86 7.99 -0.33
C SER A 54 -2.43 8.60 0.95
N GLY A 55 -3.65 8.24 1.28
CA GLY A 55 -4.36 8.73 2.46
C GLY A 55 -5.68 9.42 2.13
N THR A 56 -6.26 10.08 3.11
CA THR A 56 -7.62 10.67 3.04
C THR A 56 -7.83 11.60 1.85
N GLY A 57 -6.82 12.43 1.50
CA GLY A 57 -6.94 13.35 0.36
C GLY A 57 -7.10 12.65 -0.98
N LEU A 58 -6.52 11.45 -1.16
CA LEU A 58 -6.72 10.64 -2.37
C LEU A 58 -8.17 10.11 -2.45
N TRP A 59 -8.71 9.64 -1.32
CA TRP A 59 -10.10 9.20 -1.25
C TRP A 59 -11.08 10.32 -1.59
N GLU A 60 -10.84 11.52 -1.06
CA GLU A 60 -11.64 12.71 -1.36
C GLU A 60 -11.55 13.10 -2.84
N ALA A 61 -10.35 13.06 -3.45
CA ALA A 61 -10.17 13.35 -4.87
C ALA A 61 -10.89 12.34 -5.78
N ILE A 62 -10.91 11.06 -5.40
CA ILE A 62 -11.68 10.03 -6.11
C ILE A 62 -13.18 10.27 -5.94
N ALA A 63 -13.65 10.54 -4.74
CA ALA A 63 -15.05 10.83 -4.48
C ALA A 63 -15.54 12.05 -5.28
N ALA A 64 -14.71 13.09 -5.38
CA ALA A 64 -14.99 14.29 -6.19
C ALA A 64 -14.89 14.08 -7.70
N GLY A 65 -14.36 12.93 -8.17
CA GLY A 65 -14.16 12.65 -9.60
C GLY A 65 -12.97 13.36 -10.23
N GLU A 66 -12.05 13.87 -9.45
CA GLU A 66 -10.78 14.46 -9.94
C GLU A 66 -9.79 13.36 -10.36
N ILE A 67 -9.85 12.23 -9.67
CA ILE A 67 -9.14 10.98 -9.95
C ILE A 67 -10.19 9.91 -10.26
N ASP A 68 -10.01 9.17 -11.35
CA ASP A 68 -10.94 8.11 -11.72
C ASP A 68 -10.68 6.82 -10.94
N PHE A 69 -9.41 6.47 -10.72
CA PHE A 69 -9.05 5.27 -9.95
C PHE A 69 -7.66 5.35 -9.33
N ALA A 70 -7.48 4.51 -8.33
CA ALA A 70 -6.19 4.19 -7.72
C ALA A 70 -6.07 2.69 -7.49
N CYS A 71 -4.85 2.22 -7.26
CA CYS A 71 -4.53 0.82 -7.12
C CYS A 71 -3.95 0.51 -5.75
N GLU A 72 -4.17 -0.72 -5.30
CA GLU A 72 -3.49 -1.30 -4.14
C GLU A 72 -3.72 -0.55 -2.82
N SER A 73 -4.99 -0.37 -2.44
CA SER A 73 -5.32 0.04 -1.07
C SER A 73 -5.12 -1.12 -0.09
N TRP A 74 -4.61 -0.80 1.08
CA TRP A 74 -4.32 -1.73 2.17
C TRP A 74 -5.35 -1.56 3.28
N PRO A 75 -6.32 -2.48 3.44
CA PRO A 75 -7.46 -2.32 4.36
C PRO A 75 -7.10 -2.10 5.82
N SER A 76 -6.01 -2.67 6.31
CA SER A 76 -5.63 -2.55 7.73
C SER A 76 -5.18 -1.15 8.16
N TYR A 77 -5.06 -0.21 7.20
CA TYR A 77 -4.69 1.19 7.44
C TYR A 77 -5.89 2.15 7.34
N ALA A 78 -7.05 1.68 6.96
CA ALA A 78 -8.05 2.48 6.28
C ALA A 78 -9.14 3.04 7.20
N GLU A 79 -8.92 4.23 7.75
CA GLU A 79 -10.04 5.04 8.28
C GLU A 79 -10.94 5.59 7.14
N ALA A 80 -10.33 6.09 6.05
CA ALA A 80 -11.07 6.65 4.93
C ALA A 80 -11.92 5.60 4.20
N ASP A 81 -11.45 4.35 4.13
CA ASP A 81 -12.16 3.25 3.51
C ASP A 81 -13.54 3.01 4.17
N THR A 82 -13.62 3.10 5.50
CA THR A 82 -14.87 2.91 6.24
C THR A 82 -15.84 4.07 6.07
N VAL A 83 -15.35 5.27 5.75
CA VAL A 83 -16.17 6.46 5.54
C VAL A 83 -16.72 6.52 4.11
N MET A 84 -15.93 6.14 3.12
CA MET A 84 -16.23 6.35 1.71
C MET A 84 -16.59 5.07 0.96
N MET A 85 -15.99 3.93 1.33
CA MET A 85 -16.31 2.63 0.75
C MET A 85 -17.60 2.08 1.35
N LYS A 86 -18.34 1.34 0.51
CA LYS A 86 -19.55 0.62 0.95
C LYS A 86 -19.59 -0.77 0.33
N GLY A 87 -19.92 -1.75 1.19
CA GLY A 87 -20.05 -3.14 0.79
C GLY A 87 -18.85 -4.00 1.18
N PRO A 88 -18.89 -5.30 0.85
CA PRO A 88 -17.85 -6.24 1.25
C PRO A 88 -16.65 -6.19 0.30
N LEU A 89 -15.44 -6.27 0.87
CA LEU A 89 -14.24 -6.72 0.18
C LEU A 89 -14.22 -8.26 0.23
N ILE A 90 -14.30 -8.91 -0.92
CA ILE A 90 -14.29 -10.37 -1.03
C ILE A 90 -12.97 -10.80 -1.66
N TYR A 91 -12.28 -11.73 -1.01
CA TYR A 91 -11.08 -12.37 -1.51
C TYR A 91 -11.22 -13.89 -1.39
N ASP A 92 -10.96 -14.61 -2.50
CA ASP A 92 -11.10 -16.07 -2.57
C ASP A 92 -12.45 -16.59 -2.06
N GLY A 93 -13.52 -15.87 -2.40
CA GLY A 93 -14.89 -16.20 -1.99
C GLY A 93 -15.23 -15.91 -0.53
N GLN A 94 -14.29 -15.33 0.24
CA GLN A 94 -14.49 -14.97 1.64
C GLN A 94 -14.57 -13.45 1.82
N THR A 95 -15.48 -12.99 2.68
CA THR A 95 -15.53 -11.58 3.08
C THR A 95 -14.39 -11.27 4.04
N MET A 96 -13.47 -10.38 3.62
CA MET A 96 -12.32 -9.95 4.43
C MET A 96 -12.65 -8.70 5.23
N PHE A 97 -13.30 -7.72 4.60
CA PHE A 97 -13.78 -6.49 5.21
C PHE A 97 -15.19 -6.18 4.72
N ASN A 98 -16.00 -5.61 5.58
CA ASN A 98 -17.32 -5.09 5.22
C ASN A 98 -17.35 -3.60 5.56
N TYR A 99 -17.40 -2.77 4.53
CA TYR A 99 -17.37 -1.32 4.67
C TYR A 99 -18.78 -0.75 4.79
N GLU A 100 -19.01 0.09 5.78
CA GLU A 100 -20.29 0.76 6.07
C GLU A 100 -20.32 2.23 5.60
N GLY A 101 -19.39 2.60 4.70
CA GLY A 101 -19.27 3.96 4.19
C GLY A 101 -20.44 4.43 3.32
N ASP A 102 -20.35 5.66 2.84
CA ASP A 102 -21.41 6.34 2.07
C ASP A 102 -21.49 5.92 0.59
N GLY A 103 -20.47 5.21 0.11
CA GLY A 103 -20.38 4.75 -1.28
C GLY A 103 -19.85 5.79 -2.26
N SER A 104 -19.27 6.89 -1.81
CA SER A 104 -18.63 7.91 -2.65
C SER A 104 -17.37 7.40 -3.35
N VAL A 105 -16.79 6.29 -2.89
CA VAL A 105 -15.73 5.54 -3.54
C VAL A 105 -16.16 4.09 -3.77
N LYS A 106 -15.82 3.54 -4.92
CA LYS A 106 -16.21 2.19 -5.34
C LYS A 106 -15.04 1.22 -5.27
N LEU A 107 -15.26 0.05 -4.68
CA LEU A 107 -14.37 -1.11 -4.85
C LEU A 107 -14.43 -1.58 -6.31
N LEU A 108 -13.28 -1.65 -6.98
CA LEU A 108 -13.18 -2.13 -8.37
C LEU A 108 -12.81 -3.60 -8.44
N GLY A 109 -12.06 -4.12 -7.47
CA GLY A 109 -11.61 -5.50 -7.39
C GLY A 109 -10.32 -5.63 -6.58
N THR A 110 -9.94 -6.85 -6.24
CA THR A 110 -8.66 -7.10 -5.57
C THR A 110 -7.49 -6.82 -6.50
N SER A 111 -6.39 -6.29 -5.97
CA SER A 111 -5.17 -6.07 -6.77
C SER A 111 -4.39 -7.36 -7.00
N GLY A 112 -4.63 -8.37 -6.17
CA GLY A 112 -3.90 -9.63 -6.13
C GLY A 112 -2.70 -9.64 -5.18
N ILE A 113 -2.32 -8.49 -4.64
CA ILE A 113 -1.25 -8.39 -3.64
C ILE A 113 -1.81 -8.68 -2.26
N ILE A 114 -1.09 -9.53 -1.53
CA ILE A 114 -1.36 -9.85 -0.14
C ILE A 114 -0.20 -9.31 0.68
N GLY A 115 -0.48 -8.31 1.51
CA GLY A 115 0.51 -7.58 2.26
C GLY A 115 0.59 -7.97 3.73
N LEU A 116 1.75 -7.75 4.33
CA LEU A 116 1.96 -7.84 5.76
C LEU A 116 2.97 -6.78 6.19
N SER A 117 2.58 -5.95 7.13
CA SER A 117 3.46 -4.94 7.72
C SER A 117 3.86 -5.31 9.13
N ASP A 118 5.06 -4.96 9.53
CA ASP A 118 5.58 -5.20 10.87
C ASP A 118 6.78 -4.26 11.16
N TYR A 119 7.33 -4.36 12.36
CA TYR A 119 8.62 -3.81 12.71
C TYR A 119 9.70 -4.88 12.59
N TYR A 120 10.81 -4.49 11.98
CA TYR A 120 11.93 -5.37 11.68
C TYR A 120 13.23 -4.80 12.25
N ILE A 121 14.13 -5.71 12.63
CA ILE A 121 15.52 -5.40 12.99
C ILE A 121 16.47 -6.27 12.18
N PRO A 122 17.73 -5.84 11.94
CA PRO A 122 18.72 -6.71 11.31
C PRO A 122 18.95 -7.98 12.15
N ARG A 123 19.05 -9.14 11.48
CA ARG A 123 19.31 -10.42 12.18
C ARG A 123 20.54 -10.35 13.08
N TYR A 124 21.64 -9.75 12.61
CA TYR A 124 22.85 -9.59 13.41
C TYR A 124 22.61 -8.81 14.72
N ALA A 125 21.72 -7.81 14.68
CA ALA A 125 21.36 -7.04 15.88
C ALA A 125 20.45 -7.85 16.81
N ALA A 126 19.47 -8.58 16.25
CA ALA A 126 18.61 -9.47 17.03
C ALA A 126 19.43 -10.52 17.81
N GLU A 127 20.36 -11.16 17.12
CA GLU A 127 21.20 -12.21 17.70
C GLU A 127 22.18 -11.65 18.74
N SER A 128 22.89 -10.57 18.43
CA SER A 128 23.89 -9.99 19.33
C SER A 128 23.29 -9.39 20.60
N LEU A 129 22.07 -8.83 20.52
CA LEU A 129 21.36 -8.24 21.64
C LEU A 129 20.37 -9.20 22.32
N GLY A 130 20.16 -10.38 21.75
CA GLY A 130 19.20 -11.36 22.28
C GLY A 130 17.74 -10.92 22.18
N ILE A 131 17.39 -10.08 21.20
CA ILE A 131 16.04 -9.59 20.97
C ILE A 131 15.23 -10.69 20.27
N LYS A 132 14.16 -11.16 20.91
CA LYS A 132 13.27 -12.21 20.39
C LYS A 132 11.86 -11.69 20.09
N SER A 133 11.50 -10.57 20.68
CA SER A 133 10.20 -9.93 20.52
C SER A 133 10.26 -8.44 20.83
N TRP A 134 9.19 -7.72 20.55
CA TRP A 134 9.04 -6.31 20.94
C TRP A 134 9.26 -6.03 22.43
N LYS A 135 9.00 -7.01 23.31
CA LYS A 135 9.21 -6.89 24.78
C LYS A 135 10.67 -6.72 25.18
N ASP A 136 11.58 -7.11 24.31
CA ASP A 136 13.03 -7.01 24.60
C ASP A 136 13.61 -5.66 24.19
N LEU A 137 12.88 -4.85 23.38
CA LEU A 137 13.39 -3.61 22.82
C LEU A 137 13.84 -2.60 23.88
N ASN A 138 13.05 -2.40 24.94
CA ASN A 138 13.36 -1.42 25.97
C ASN A 138 14.67 -1.69 26.73
N LYS A 139 15.10 -2.95 26.82
CA LYS A 139 16.37 -3.33 27.45
C LYS A 139 17.58 -2.80 26.69
N HIS A 140 17.42 -2.52 25.42
CA HIS A 140 18.47 -2.15 24.48
C HIS A 140 18.22 -0.82 23.79
N LYS A 141 17.25 -0.02 24.23
CA LYS A 141 16.82 1.22 23.57
C LYS A 141 17.98 2.18 23.30
N ASP A 142 18.98 2.22 24.18
CA ASP A 142 20.19 3.03 24.04
C ASP A 142 21.03 2.65 22.81
N LYS A 143 20.94 1.40 22.35
CA LYS A 143 21.61 0.93 21.13
C LYS A 143 20.90 1.36 19.84
N PHE A 144 19.64 1.75 19.97
CA PHE A 144 18.79 2.26 18.87
C PHE A 144 18.62 3.78 18.95
N ALA A 145 19.19 4.44 19.95
CA ALA A 145 19.05 5.88 20.14
C ALA A 145 19.89 6.67 19.13
N THR A 146 19.38 7.82 18.73
CA THR A 146 20.06 8.81 17.91
C THR A 146 20.09 10.14 18.66
N ILE A 147 20.78 11.13 18.10
CA ILE A 147 20.79 12.48 18.66
C ILE A 147 19.36 13.04 18.76
N GLU A 148 18.56 12.79 17.73
CA GLU A 148 17.17 13.28 17.62
C GLU A 148 16.23 12.59 18.60
N SER A 149 16.40 11.28 18.81
CA SER A 149 15.55 10.51 19.75
C SER A 149 15.98 10.67 21.23
N GLY A 150 17.15 11.24 21.47
CA GLY A 150 17.67 11.51 22.82
C GLY A 150 17.88 10.22 23.64
N SER A 151 17.15 10.06 24.74
CA SER A 151 17.23 8.89 25.61
C SER A 151 16.31 7.74 25.18
N LYS A 152 15.49 7.93 24.14
CA LYS A 152 14.62 6.90 23.58
C LYS A 152 15.31 6.15 22.44
N GLY A 153 14.92 4.90 22.22
CA GLY A 153 15.25 4.25 20.96
C GLY A 153 14.59 4.98 19.78
N ARG A 154 15.09 4.78 18.57
CA ARG A 154 14.50 5.31 17.34
C ARG A 154 13.84 4.20 16.54
N LEU A 155 12.62 4.42 16.10
CA LEU A 155 11.97 3.67 15.04
C LEU A 155 12.08 4.50 13.75
N ILE A 156 12.70 3.96 12.71
CA ILE A 156 12.51 4.45 11.35
C ILE A 156 11.09 4.04 10.97
N ALA A 157 10.17 4.97 11.14
CA ALA A 157 8.75 4.72 11.14
C ALA A 157 8.16 4.61 9.72
N CYS A 158 6.90 4.29 9.66
CA CYS A 158 6.09 4.43 8.46
C CYS A 158 6.32 5.83 7.87
N PRO A 159 6.80 5.92 6.62
CA PRO A 159 7.47 7.13 6.17
C PRO A 159 6.53 8.31 5.92
N VAL A 160 5.24 8.04 5.70
CA VAL A 160 4.26 9.05 5.29
C VAL A 160 3.10 9.09 6.28
N ALA A 161 2.92 10.21 6.95
CA ALA A 161 1.86 10.40 7.95
C ALA A 161 0.46 10.06 7.41
N GLY A 162 0.20 10.36 6.13
CA GLY A 162 -1.07 10.06 5.45
C GLY A 162 -1.40 8.57 5.29
N TRP A 163 -0.43 7.68 5.53
CA TRP A 163 -0.67 6.23 5.49
C TRP A 163 -1.35 5.70 6.77
N ASN A 164 -1.52 6.52 7.81
CA ASN A 164 -2.22 6.17 9.05
C ASN A 164 -1.66 4.93 9.78
N CYS A 165 -0.35 4.80 9.81
CA CYS A 165 0.32 3.66 10.47
C CYS A 165 0.22 3.69 12.00
N HIS A 166 0.01 4.87 12.57
CA HIS A 166 -0.13 5.10 14.01
C HIS A 166 1.05 4.59 14.86
N ASP A 167 2.28 4.67 14.33
CA ASP A 167 3.47 4.08 14.96
C ASP A 167 3.73 4.62 16.36
N GLN A 168 3.77 5.96 16.54
CA GLN A 168 4.00 6.52 17.87
C GLN A 168 2.91 6.09 18.85
N LYS A 169 1.66 6.05 18.39
CA LYS A 169 0.54 5.59 19.23
C LYS A 169 0.71 4.14 19.65
N ARG A 170 1.16 3.28 18.74
CA ARG A 170 1.46 1.86 19.04
C ARG A 170 2.58 1.73 20.04
N LEU A 171 3.70 2.44 19.85
CA LEU A 171 4.83 2.45 20.76
C LEU A 171 4.39 2.84 22.17
N ASP A 172 3.62 3.93 22.31
CA ASP A 172 3.12 4.43 23.58
C ASP A 172 2.19 3.42 24.27
N LEU A 173 1.24 2.85 23.54
CA LEU A 173 0.29 1.87 24.09
C LEU A 173 0.96 0.57 24.52
N LEU A 174 2.01 0.14 23.84
CA LEU A 174 2.79 -1.05 24.19
C LEU A 174 3.87 -0.76 25.22
N GLY A 175 4.07 0.50 25.63
CA GLY A 175 5.12 0.90 26.55
C GLY A 175 6.52 0.69 25.97
N ILE A 176 6.70 0.78 24.67
CA ILE A 176 7.98 0.74 23.97
C ILE A 176 8.58 2.14 23.99
N ASP A 177 9.67 2.33 24.73
CA ASP A 177 10.30 3.64 24.93
C ASP A 177 11.17 4.04 23.72
N PHE A 178 10.48 4.17 22.57
CA PHE A 178 11.03 4.57 21.29
C PHE A 178 10.29 5.79 20.75
N GLN A 179 10.95 6.52 19.90
CA GLN A 179 10.39 7.62 19.12
C GLN A 179 10.23 7.17 17.67
N ALA A 180 9.04 7.34 17.14
CA ALA A 180 8.76 7.16 15.72
C ALA A 180 9.28 8.38 14.92
N ASP A 181 10.08 8.12 13.90
CA ASP A 181 10.68 9.11 13.03
C ASP A 181 10.20 8.91 11.59
N GLU A 182 9.27 9.76 11.17
CA GLU A 182 8.67 9.75 9.83
C GLU A 182 9.52 10.56 8.85
N LEU A 183 10.15 9.89 7.90
CA LEU A 183 11.11 10.53 6.97
C LEU A 183 10.48 11.09 5.69
N GLY A 184 9.17 11.05 5.58
CA GLY A 184 8.39 11.66 4.53
C GLY A 184 8.27 10.86 3.22
N THR A 185 9.16 9.90 2.96
CA THR A 185 9.10 9.03 1.77
C THR A 185 9.66 7.63 2.05
N GLU A 186 9.17 6.61 1.32
CA GLU A 186 9.78 5.27 1.31
C GLU A 186 11.28 5.33 1.03
N ALA A 187 11.68 6.11 0.02
CA ALA A 187 13.08 6.19 -0.39
C ALA A 187 13.99 6.73 0.73
N ALA A 188 13.55 7.72 1.50
CA ALA A 188 14.31 8.27 2.61
C ALA A 188 14.43 7.26 3.77
N ALA A 189 13.34 6.59 4.14
CA ALA A 189 13.34 5.56 5.18
C ALA A 189 14.27 4.38 4.82
N ILE A 190 14.21 3.92 3.58
CA ILE A 190 15.04 2.83 3.10
C ILE A 190 16.52 3.24 3.00
N ALA A 191 16.84 4.46 2.53
CA ALA A 191 18.22 4.95 2.49
C ALA A 191 18.85 5.00 3.89
N GLU A 192 18.11 5.45 4.88
CA GLU A 192 18.55 5.47 6.29
C GLU A 192 18.80 4.06 6.82
N ALA A 193 17.88 3.12 6.55
CA ALA A 193 18.03 1.72 6.94
C ALA A 193 19.24 1.06 6.27
N VAL A 194 19.46 1.29 4.97
CA VAL A 194 20.63 0.80 4.23
C VAL A 194 21.92 1.32 4.84
N ALA A 195 22.01 2.63 5.10
CA ALA A 195 23.18 3.24 5.69
C ALA A 195 23.50 2.65 7.08
N ALA A 196 22.50 2.45 7.93
CA ALA A 196 22.66 1.81 9.23
C ALA A 196 23.09 0.33 9.11
N TYR A 197 22.51 -0.41 8.16
CA TYR A 197 22.86 -1.80 7.90
C TYR A 197 24.31 -1.96 7.46
N GLU A 198 24.79 -1.11 6.56
CA GLU A 198 26.18 -1.11 6.08
C GLU A 198 27.19 -0.81 7.21
N ARG A 199 26.83 0.08 8.14
CA ARG A 199 27.63 0.36 9.34
C ARG A 199 27.50 -0.70 10.43
N LYS A 200 26.66 -1.74 10.23
CA LYS A 200 26.35 -2.75 11.24
C LYS A 200 25.76 -2.17 12.54
N GLU A 201 25.06 -1.08 12.43
CA GLU A 201 24.35 -0.45 13.55
C GLU A 201 23.01 -1.12 13.78
N PRO A 202 22.54 -1.31 15.02
CA PRO A 202 21.17 -1.73 15.28
C PRO A 202 20.20 -0.63 14.87
N PHE A 203 19.11 -1.00 14.20
CA PHE A 203 17.99 -0.11 13.91
C PHE A 203 16.67 -0.86 13.94
N LEU A 204 15.59 -0.17 14.24
CA LEU A 204 14.21 -0.65 14.17
C LEU A 204 13.55 0.04 12.99
N LEU A 205 12.95 -0.73 12.09
CA LEU A 205 12.38 -0.26 10.83
C LEU A 205 10.94 -0.75 10.70
N TYR A 206 10.02 0.15 10.37
CA TYR A 206 8.74 -0.21 9.77
C TYR A 206 8.96 -0.67 8.33
N LEU A 207 8.44 -1.83 7.97
CA LEU A 207 8.54 -2.35 6.61
C LEU A 207 7.35 -3.26 6.32
N TRP A 208 7.13 -3.57 5.06
CA TRP A 208 6.02 -4.42 4.59
C TRP A 208 6.49 -5.41 3.55
N GLU A 209 5.74 -6.50 3.40
CA GLU A 209 5.91 -7.48 2.33
C GLU A 209 4.73 -7.41 1.34
N PRO A 210 4.98 -7.55 0.03
CA PRO A 210 6.29 -7.75 -0.61
C PRO A 210 7.12 -6.47 -0.69
N HIS A 211 8.43 -6.57 -0.40
CA HIS A 211 9.38 -5.48 -0.53
C HIS A 211 10.77 -6.02 -0.92
N TRP A 212 11.46 -5.34 -1.83
CA TRP A 212 12.78 -5.75 -2.34
C TRP A 212 13.87 -5.82 -1.25
N PHE A 213 13.71 -5.05 -0.18
CA PHE A 213 14.67 -4.95 0.93
C PHE A 213 14.98 -6.31 1.55
N PHE A 214 13.97 -7.18 1.69
CA PHE A 214 14.16 -8.52 2.25
C PHE A 214 15.01 -9.46 1.38
N GLY A 215 15.09 -9.20 0.09
CA GLY A 215 15.98 -9.95 -0.81
C GLY A 215 17.45 -9.53 -0.70
N ALA A 216 17.73 -8.34 -0.19
CA ALA A 216 19.06 -7.75 -0.09
C ALA A 216 19.62 -7.74 1.35
N TYR A 217 18.75 -7.67 2.35
CA TYR A 217 19.13 -7.48 3.76
C TYR A 217 18.43 -8.49 4.66
N ASP A 218 19.18 -9.16 5.52
CA ASP A 218 18.67 -10.19 6.40
C ASP A 218 18.04 -9.55 7.65
N MET A 219 16.71 -9.47 7.63
CA MET A 219 15.88 -8.85 8.65
C MET A 219 15.04 -9.88 9.39
N VAL A 220 14.67 -9.57 10.63
CA VAL A 220 13.73 -10.36 11.44
C VAL A 220 12.68 -9.47 12.07
N GLY A 221 11.42 -9.94 12.07
CA GLY A 221 10.32 -9.23 12.73
C GLY A 221 10.44 -9.27 14.27
N VAL A 222 10.05 -8.19 14.91
CA VAL A 222 10.07 -8.07 16.39
C VAL A 222 8.87 -8.74 17.06
N LYS A 223 8.03 -9.43 16.30
CA LYS A 223 6.87 -10.20 16.79
C LYS A 223 5.96 -9.34 17.67
N LEU A 224 5.37 -8.31 17.11
CA LEU A 224 4.32 -7.53 17.75
C LEU A 224 3.16 -8.42 18.23
N PRO A 225 2.31 -7.96 19.16
CA PRO A 225 1.10 -8.69 19.52
C PRO A 225 0.27 -9.03 18.28
N ALA A 226 -0.31 -10.23 18.24
CA ALA A 226 -1.16 -10.63 17.13
C ALA A 226 -2.25 -9.60 16.87
N HIS A 227 -2.54 -9.35 15.60
CA HIS A 227 -3.57 -8.41 15.21
C HIS A 227 -4.92 -8.76 15.86
N LYS A 228 -5.56 -7.74 16.39
CA LYS A 228 -6.93 -7.81 16.85
C LYS A 228 -7.64 -6.53 16.45
N THR A 229 -8.74 -6.66 15.72
CA THR A 229 -9.62 -5.54 15.39
C THR A 229 -10.29 -5.02 16.65
N CYS A 230 -10.59 -3.73 16.67
CA CYS A 230 -11.44 -3.15 17.67
C CYS A 230 -12.90 -3.52 17.37
N ASP A 231 -13.58 -4.22 18.29
CA ASP A 231 -14.96 -4.68 18.09
C ASP A 231 -15.98 -3.53 18.02
N SER A 232 -15.60 -2.32 18.48
CA SER A 232 -16.38 -1.10 18.36
C SER A 232 -16.06 -0.27 17.10
N PHE A 233 -15.40 -0.86 16.12
CA PHE A 233 -15.06 -0.23 14.85
C PHE A 233 -16.31 -0.01 13.97
N THR A 234 -17.21 0.84 14.44
CA THR A 234 -18.43 1.20 13.72
C THR A 234 -18.39 2.59 13.11
N GLU A 235 -17.46 3.42 13.56
CA GLU A 235 -17.27 4.79 13.10
C GLU A 235 -15.75 5.07 12.95
N ALA A 236 -15.39 5.97 12.06
CA ALA A 236 -14.02 6.32 11.69
C ALA A 236 -13.05 6.63 12.85
N ASN A 237 -13.52 6.81 14.06
CA ASN A 237 -12.68 7.13 15.23
C ASN A 237 -12.76 6.11 16.39
N ASN A 238 -13.58 5.08 16.28
CA ASN A 238 -13.88 4.20 17.42
C ASN A 238 -12.73 3.28 17.84
N TRP A 239 -11.82 2.94 16.93
CA TRP A 239 -10.63 2.17 17.31
C TRP A 239 -9.77 2.87 18.39
N LYS A 240 -9.88 4.19 18.55
CA LYS A 240 -9.18 4.95 19.61
C LYS A 240 -9.61 4.53 21.01
N ASP A 241 -10.82 4.01 21.14
CA ASP A 241 -11.41 3.62 22.42
C ASP A 241 -11.08 2.19 22.81
N CYS A 242 -10.44 1.42 21.95
CA CYS A 242 -10.09 0.01 22.20
C CYS A 242 -8.87 -0.20 23.10
N GLY A 243 -8.15 0.85 23.45
CA GLY A 243 -7.04 0.81 24.39
C GLY A 243 -5.89 -0.10 23.92
N THR A 244 -5.37 -0.91 24.84
CA THR A 244 -4.22 -1.79 24.60
C THR A 244 -4.59 -3.19 24.09
N ALA A 245 -5.88 -3.48 23.96
CA ALA A 245 -6.34 -4.82 23.62
C ALA A 245 -6.49 -5.08 22.12
N ALA A 246 -6.45 -4.01 21.31
CA ALA A 246 -6.69 -4.08 19.86
C ALA A 246 -5.85 -3.06 19.11
N TRP A 247 -6.00 -2.98 17.80
CA TRP A 247 -5.38 -1.97 16.95
C TRP A 247 -5.59 -0.53 17.54
N PRO A 248 -4.53 0.34 17.58
CA PRO A 248 -3.18 0.14 17.04
C PRO A 248 -2.17 -0.46 18.03
N ALA A 249 -2.57 -0.96 19.20
CA ALA A 249 -1.68 -1.61 20.17
C ALA A 249 -1.30 -3.06 19.77
N THR A 250 -1.59 -3.47 18.57
CA THR A 250 -1.27 -4.78 18.00
C THR A 250 -0.47 -4.61 16.70
N GLY A 251 0.05 -5.70 16.16
CA GLY A 251 0.56 -5.74 14.80
C GLY A 251 -0.54 -5.50 13.77
N TRP A 252 -0.15 -5.38 12.52
CA TRP A 252 -1.08 -5.21 11.40
C TRP A 252 -1.81 -6.52 11.06
N ALA A 253 -3.00 -6.41 10.48
CA ALA A 253 -3.64 -7.52 9.82
C ALA A 253 -2.88 -7.91 8.55
N LYS A 254 -3.11 -9.13 8.08
CA LYS A 254 -2.75 -9.50 6.72
C LYS A 254 -3.69 -8.77 5.75
N ASP A 255 -3.13 -7.95 4.87
CA ASP A 255 -3.88 -7.15 3.93
C ASP A 255 -4.12 -7.88 2.60
N TYR A 256 -5.38 -8.02 2.23
CA TYR A 256 -5.79 -8.38 0.88
C TYR A 256 -6.12 -7.10 0.14
N THR A 257 -5.16 -6.58 -0.60
CA THR A 257 -5.24 -5.25 -1.18
C THR A 257 -6.21 -5.17 -2.36
N PHE A 258 -6.71 -3.99 -2.67
CA PHE A 258 -7.73 -3.79 -3.70
C PHE A 258 -7.53 -2.51 -4.50
N ASN A 259 -8.14 -2.49 -5.69
CA ASN A 259 -8.26 -1.32 -6.56
C ASN A 259 -9.58 -0.61 -6.29
N TYR A 260 -9.60 0.71 -6.38
CA TYR A 260 -10.76 1.53 -6.05
C TYR A 260 -10.89 2.72 -6.99
N GLY A 261 -12.09 3.26 -7.14
CA GLY A 261 -12.34 4.32 -8.10
C GLY A 261 -13.65 5.08 -7.89
N ASN A 262 -13.84 6.09 -8.74
CA ASN A 262 -15.02 6.90 -8.73
C ASN A 262 -16.24 6.10 -9.24
N PRO A 263 -17.34 6.01 -8.47
CA PRO A 263 -18.49 5.20 -8.85
C PRO A 263 -19.19 5.70 -10.12
N ASP A 264 -19.28 7.01 -10.33
CA ASP A 264 -19.94 7.59 -11.52
C ASP A 264 -19.13 7.32 -12.78
N THR A 265 -17.80 7.36 -12.72
CA THR A 265 -16.93 6.98 -13.83
C THR A 265 -17.15 5.53 -14.22
N PHE A 266 -17.09 4.60 -13.27
CA PHE A 266 -17.21 3.17 -13.56
C PHE A 266 -18.65 2.65 -13.69
N ALA A 267 -19.67 3.51 -13.53
CA ALA A 267 -21.06 3.23 -13.90
C ALA A 267 -21.34 3.52 -15.39
N LYS A 268 -20.48 4.28 -16.08
CA LYS A 268 -20.69 4.63 -17.49
C LYS A 268 -20.50 3.40 -18.40
N PRO A 269 -21.41 3.17 -19.38
CA PRO A 269 -21.32 2.03 -20.29
C PRO A 269 -19.98 1.92 -21.05
N GLU A 270 -19.38 3.05 -21.42
CA GLU A 270 -18.09 3.11 -22.10
C GLU A 270 -16.93 2.61 -21.24
N HIS A 271 -17.08 2.58 -19.91
CA HIS A 271 -16.08 2.10 -18.95
C HIS A 271 -16.37 0.68 -18.41
N ALA A 272 -17.43 0.02 -18.88
CA ALA A 272 -17.81 -1.32 -18.42
C ALA A 272 -16.66 -2.35 -18.55
N LYS A 273 -15.91 -2.31 -19.67
CA LYS A 273 -14.75 -3.20 -19.87
C LYS A 273 -13.60 -2.90 -18.92
N ALA A 274 -13.38 -1.65 -18.56
CA ALA A 274 -12.38 -1.29 -17.57
C ALA A 274 -12.79 -1.77 -16.15
N ALA A 275 -14.06 -1.60 -15.80
CA ALA A 275 -14.59 -2.14 -14.54
C ALA A 275 -14.45 -3.67 -14.48
N GLU A 276 -14.81 -4.38 -15.56
CA GLU A 276 -14.65 -5.82 -15.67
C GLU A 276 -13.18 -6.25 -15.53
N PHE A 277 -12.26 -5.54 -16.19
CA PHE A 277 -10.83 -5.82 -16.08
C PHE A 277 -10.33 -5.80 -14.63
N PHE A 278 -10.69 -4.76 -13.85
CA PHE A 278 -10.28 -4.68 -12.44
C PHE A 278 -10.79 -5.85 -11.59
N THR A 279 -11.96 -6.41 -11.91
CA THR A 279 -12.49 -7.58 -11.19
C THR A 279 -11.78 -8.89 -11.55
N LYS A 280 -11.10 -8.91 -12.71
CA LYS A 280 -10.42 -10.10 -13.24
C LYS A 280 -8.90 -10.03 -13.21
N MET A 281 -8.34 -8.92 -12.73
CA MET A 281 -6.89 -8.70 -12.68
C MET A 281 -6.21 -9.84 -11.91
N LYS A 282 -5.26 -10.51 -12.55
CA LYS A 282 -4.45 -11.58 -11.97
C LYS A 282 -3.01 -11.10 -11.85
N PHE A 283 -2.69 -10.55 -10.72
CA PHE A 283 -1.37 -10.11 -10.34
C PHE A 283 -1.11 -10.62 -8.93
N ASP A 284 0.10 -10.99 -8.56
CA ASP A 284 0.37 -11.59 -7.28
C ASP A 284 1.71 -11.14 -6.68
N ASN A 285 1.95 -11.54 -5.43
CA ASN A 285 3.17 -11.18 -4.70
C ASN A 285 4.45 -11.59 -5.41
N ALA A 286 4.46 -12.75 -6.08
CA ALA A 286 5.64 -13.23 -6.79
C ALA A 286 5.96 -12.35 -8.00
N ASP A 287 4.94 -11.94 -8.75
CA ASP A 287 5.07 -11.01 -9.86
C ASP A 287 5.62 -9.66 -9.39
N GLN A 288 5.03 -9.09 -8.33
CA GLN A 288 5.46 -7.80 -7.79
C GLN A 288 6.89 -7.87 -7.23
N ALA A 289 7.23 -8.95 -6.50
CA ALA A 289 8.56 -9.11 -5.92
C ALA A 289 9.68 -9.13 -6.97
N VAL A 290 9.46 -9.81 -8.09
CA VAL A 290 10.42 -9.80 -9.21
C VAL A 290 10.58 -8.39 -9.78
N MET A 291 9.47 -7.69 -10.03
CA MET A 291 9.51 -6.33 -10.57
C MET A 291 10.16 -5.34 -9.61
N LEU A 292 9.92 -5.48 -8.30
CA LEU A 292 10.57 -4.66 -7.27
C LEU A 292 12.10 -4.75 -7.33
N VAL A 293 12.64 -5.96 -7.52
CA VAL A 293 14.09 -6.18 -7.71
C VAL A 293 14.58 -5.51 -8.99
N GLU A 294 13.88 -5.72 -10.12
CA GLU A 294 14.28 -5.15 -11.41
C GLU A 294 14.30 -3.62 -11.37
N VAL A 295 13.26 -3.00 -10.79
CA VAL A 295 13.12 -1.54 -10.74
C VAL A 295 14.07 -0.92 -9.70
N LYS A 296 14.15 -1.47 -8.48
CA LYS A 296 14.87 -0.84 -7.36
C LYS A 296 16.32 -1.26 -7.22
N GLN A 297 16.65 -2.52 -7.40
CA GLN A 297 18.02 -2.99 -7.28
C GLN A 297 18.79 -2.85 -8.61
N LYS A 298 18.13 -3.11 -9.74
CA LYS A 298 18.75 -3.04 -11.07
C LYS A 298 18.52 -1.71 -11.81
N ASN A 299 17.76 -0.78 -11.20
CA ASN A 299 17.44 0.54 -11.76
C ASN A 299 16.87 0.49 -13.19
N ARG A 300 16.04 -0.51 -13.49
CA ARG A 300 15.38 -0.62 -14.79
C ARG A 300 14.15 0.28 -14.87
N ASP A 301 13.81 0.71 -16.07
CA ASP A 301 12.59 1.48 -16.33
C ASP A 301 11.36 0.62 -16.03
N LEU A 302 10.42 1.18 -15.24
CA LEU A 302 9.22 0.49 -14.78
C LEU A 302 8.33 0.01 -15.95
N LYS A 303 8.19 0.82 -17.00
CA LYS A 303 7.33 0.46 -18.15
C LYS A 303 7.95 -0.69 -18.94
N GLU A 304 9.27 -0.72 -19.08
CA GLU A 304 9.98 -1.82 -19.72
C GLU A 304 9.83 -3.11 -18.92
N VAL A 305 9.99 -3.04 -17.59
CA VAL A 305 9.81 -4.21 -16.70
C VAL A 305 8.38 -4.76 -16.77
N VAL A 306 7.38 -3.89 -16.72
CA VAL A 306 5.97 -4.30 -16.83
C VAL A 306 5.67 -4.88 -18.22
N LYS A 307 6.20 -4.28 -19.27
CA LYS A 307 6.04 -4.81 -20.64
C LYS A 307 6.63 -6.22 -20.76
N GLU A 308 7.85 -6.43 -20.28
CA GLU A 308 8.50 -7.74 -20.28
C GLU A 308 7.69 -8.78 -19.50
N TRP A 309 7.17 -8.41 -18.33
CA TRP A 309 6.29 -9.30 -17.56
C TRP A 309 5.04 -9.68 -18.34
N LYS A 310 4.38 -8.73 -19.00
CA LYS A 310 3.20 -8.99 -19.85
C LYS A 310 3.53 -9.98 -20.97
N ASP A 311 4.65 -9.74 -21.67
CA ASP A 311 5.07 -10.59 -22.79
C ASP A 311 5.34 -12.04 -22.32
N ASN A 312 5.85 -12.21 -21.11
CA ASN A 312 6.19 -13.51 -20.53
C ASN A 312 5.01 -14.20 -19.79
N ASN A 313 3.92 -13.48 -19.48
CA ASN A 313 2.80 -14.01 -18.71
C ASN A 313 1.44 -13.75 -19.41
N PRO A 314 1.28 -14.13 -20.70
CA PRO A 314 0.05 -13.83 -21.44
C PRO A 314 -1.22 -14.42 -20.80
N ASP A 315 -1.11 -15.54 -20.08
CA ASP A 315 -2.25 -16.22 -19.45
C ASP A 315 -2.77 -15.48 -18.20
N LYS A 316 -2.00 -14.55 -17.63
CA LYS A 316 -2.42 -13.75 -16.48
C LYS A 316 -3.30 -12.57 -16.86
N TRP A 317 -3.31 -12.15 -18.12
CA TRP A 317 -4.01 -10.93 -18.55
C TRP A 317 -4.84 -11.08 -19.82
N LYS A 318 -4.68 -12.12 -20.63
CA LYS A 318 -5.47 -12.36 -21.85
C LYS A 318 -6.78 -13.15 -21.64
N SER A 319 -7.10 -13.51 -20.41
CA SER A 319 -8.26 -14.38 -20.11
C SER A 319 -9.56 -13.59 -19.94
#